data_7d8d7176ba6694f2426eee1817d52563
#
_entry.id   7d8d7176ba6694f2426eee1817d52563
#
_cell.length_a   1.000
_cell.length_b   1.000
_cell.length_c   1.000
_cell.angle_alpha   90.00
_cell.angle_beta   90.00
_cell.angle_gamma   90.00
#
_symmetry.space_group_name_H-M   'P 1'
#
loop_
_entity.id
_entity.type
_entity.pdbx_description
1 polymer ?
#
loop_
_entity_poly.entity_id
_entity_poly.type
_entity_poly.pdbx_seq_one_letter_code
_entity_poly.pdbx_strand_id
1 'polypeptide(L)'
;MKKSIKSLLLATLTAAALAGCSGNQTAETTKAPETTAETTAAGAADTSAAESSEEAKAEDGASYTIGIGQFAAHGSLDNCREGFLQGLAEEGIVEGQNLTVLFENAQADGAIASQIVTNFVSQKVDLICGIATPMAQSAYGVGKKNDIPVIYTAVTDPIAAELANADGTPVGEVTGTSDKLPVTEQLKMIREIFPDAKTIGIMYTTSEVNSLSAIEEYKEAAPEYGFEIVETGISTTADVPLAADSLLSKVDCVTNLTDNTVVASLPVILDKANKLNIPVFGSEIEQVKIGCLAAMGLDYIDLGKQTGKMAAAVLKGENKASEMDFEVIEEAAFYGNEKVAENLGITFPEDLTASAKELFTEITE
;
A
#
# COMPACT_ATOMS: atom_id res chain seq x y z
N MET A 1 -25.57 -54.19 18.23
CA MET A 1 -24.69 -55.35 18.02
C MET A 1 -23.27 -54.89 17.80
N LYS A 2 -22.39 -55.38 18.64
CA LYS A 2 -20.95 -55.08 18.73
C LYS A 2 -20.20 -55.61 17.50
N LYS A 3 -19.17 -54.89 17.03
CA LYS A 3 -17.83 -55.49 16.85
C LYS A 3 -16.76 -54.40 16.60
N SER A 4 -15.90 -54.33 17.55
CA SER A 4 -14.58 -53.71 17.61
C SER A 4 -13.56 -54.63 16.95
N ILE A 5 -12.57 -54.11 16.21
CA ILE A 5 -11.28 -54.79 16.01
C ILE A 5 -10.18 -53.75 16.13
N LYS A 6 -9.24 -54.11 17.00
CA LYS A 6 -8.01 -53.38 17.42
C LYS A 6 -6.82 -53.85 16.57
N SER A 7 -5.83 -52.95 16.53
CA SER A 7 -4.34 -53.16 16.57
C SER A 7 -3.66 -53.64 15.28
N LEU A 8 -2.54 -52.98 14.88
CA LEU A 8 -1.21 -53.33 15.36
C LEU A 8 -0.16 -52.32 14.91
N LEU A 9 0.72 -51.93 15.83
CA LEU A 9 1.99 -51.25 15.67
C LEU A 9 2.96 -52.05 14.77
N LEU A 10 3.85 -51.35 14.02
CA LEU A 10 5.26 -51.73 14.01
C LEU A 10 6.17 -50.55 13.63
N ALA A 11 7.05 -50.23 14.55
CA ALA A 11 8.17 -49.29 14.41
C ALA A 11 9.37 -50.04 13.82
N THR A 12 10.13 -49.45 12.93
CA THR A 12 11.54 -49.79 12.73
C THR A 12 12.39 -48.56 12.59
N LEU A 13 13.25 -48.43 13.57
CA LEU A 13 14.39 -47.53 13.68
C LEU A 13 15.55 -48.16 12.89
N THR A 14 16.25 -47.37 12.06
CA THR A 14 17.65 -47.68 11.68
C THR A 14 18.46 -46.42 11.63
N ALA A 15 19.37 -46.29 12.58
CA ALA A 15 20.49 -45.38 12.62
C ALA A 15 21.68 -45.99 11.90
N ALA A 16 22.43 -45.19 11.14
CA ALA A 16 23.81 -45.51 10.78
C ALA A 16 24.63 -44.22 10.76
N ALA A 17 25.52 -44.10 11.72
CA ALA A 17 26.64 -43.14 11.74
C ALA A 17 27.88 -43.79 11.10
N LEU A 18 28.80 -42.94 10.63
CA LEU A 18 30.28 -43.06 10.63
C LEU A 18 30.80 -42.05 9.59
N ALA A 19 31.42 -41.00 9.99
CA ALA A 19 32.85 -40.79 10.35
C ALA A 19 33.79 -40.65 9.12
N GLY A 20 34.36 -39.43 8.96
CA GLY A 20 35.78 -39.22 9.18
C GLY A 20 36.57 -38.68 8.00
N CYS A 21 37.33 -37.69 8.29
CA CYS A 21 38.71 -37.27 7.92
C CYS A 21 38.78 -35.89 7.23
N SER A 22 39.17 -34.85 7.94
CA SER A 22 40.52 -34.31 8.18
C SER A 22 41.38 -34.06 6.91
N GLY A 23 41.63 -32.79 6.63
CA GLY A 23 42.59 -32.31 5.65
C GLY A 23 42.85 -30.82 5.84
N ASN A 24 43.88 -30.51 6.63
CA ASN A 24 44.41 -29.18 6.95
C ASN A 24 45.44 -28.78 5.86
N GLN A 25 45.38 -27.56 5.32
CA GLN A 25 46.53 -26.83 4.78
C GLN A 25 46.26 -25.33 4.64
N THR A 26 46.88 -24.61 5.56
CA THR A 26 47.87 -23.51 5.45
C THR A 26 47.61 -22.33 4.51
N ALA A 27 47.70 -21.18 5.15
CA ALA A 27 47.69 -19.81 4.68
C ALA A 27 48.80 -19.49 3.66
N GLU A 28 48.50 -18.56 2.76
CA GLU A 28 49.49 -17.66 2.21
C GLU A 28 48.95 -16.23 2.08
N THR A 29 49.70 -15.38 2.76
CA THR A 29 49.62 -13.92 2.82
C THR A 29 50.29 -13.34 1.59
N THR A 30 49.69 -12.39 0.89
CA THR A 30 50.44 -11.46 0.05
C THR A 30 49.93 -10.02 0.24
N LYS A 31 50.95 -9.20 0.54
CA LYS A 31 50.96 -7.77 0.85
C LYS A 31 50.47 -6.89 -0.31
N ALA A 32 49.90 -5.75 0.10
CA ALA A 32 49.75 -4.54 -0.70
C ALA A 32 51.09 -3.91 -1.15
N PRO A 33 51.06 -3.00 -2.11
CA PRO A 33 51.90 -1.81 -2.01
C PRO A 33 51.11 -0.50 -1.97
N GLU A 34 51.49 0.32 -1.01
CA GLU A 34 51.25 1.77 -0.98
C GLU A 34 52.06 2.43 -2.10
N THR A 35 51.52 3.51 -2.66
CA THR A 35 52.32 4.59 -3.25
C THR A 35 51.60 5.92 -3.11
N THR A 36 52.24 6.73 -2.36
CA THR A 36 52.28 8.14 -2.04
C THR A 36 51.72 9.15 -3.06
N ALA A 37 51.26 10.21 -2.47
CA ALA A 37 50.80 11.53 -2.92
C ALA A 37 51.74 12.29 -3.89
N GLU A 38 51.12 13.18 -4.68
CA GLU A 38 51.67 14.53 -4.85
C GLU A 38 50.58 15.57 -5.21
N THR A 39 50.72 16.67 -4.57
CA THR A 39 49.91 17.90 -4.57
C THR A 39 50.28 18.80 -5.74
N THR A 40 49.33 19.39 -6.45
CA THR A 40 49.54 20.77 -6.99
C THR A 40 48.20 21.52 -7.09
N ALA A 41 48.25 22.74 -6.62
CA ALA A 41 47.18 23.72 -6.55
C ALA A 41 47.14 24.64 -7.80
N ALA A 42 46.00 25.32 -7.88
CA ALA A 42 45.67 26.64 -8.46
C ALA A 42 44.79 26.58 -9.72
N GLY A 43 43.62 27.15 -9.62
CA GLY A 43 43.28 28.49 -9.88
C GLY A 43 41.88 28.72 -10.39
N ALA A 44 41.17 29.65 -9.68
CA ALA A 44 40.21 30.65 -10.12
C ALA A 44 38.80 30.25 -10.61
N ALA A 45 37.85 30.53 -9.75
CA ALA A 45 36.61 31.31 -9.89
C ALA A 45 35.79 31.25 -11.20
N ASP A 46 34.55 30.73 -11.07
CA ASP A 46 33.42 31.53 -11.58
C ASP A 46 32.16 31.29 -10.73
N THR A 47 31.45 32.37 -10.46
CA THR A 47 30.27 32.51 -9.64
C THR A 47 29.03 32.06 -10.41
N SER A 48 28.27 31.14 -9.88
CA SER A 48 26.86 30.99 -10.22
C SER A 48 26.04 30.84 -8.94
N ALA A 49 25.03 31.66 -8.84
CA ALA A 49 24.16 31.83 -7.69
C ALA A 49 23.47 30.50 -7.30
N ALA A 50 23.70 30.09 -6.06
CA ALA A 50 22.86 29.12 -5.39
C ALA A 50 21.68 29.89 -4.79
N GLU A 51 20.47 29.59 -5.24
CA GLU A 51 19.26 29.94 -4.50
C GLU A 51 19.30 29.18 -3.17
N SER A 52 19.30 29.95 -2.10
CA SER A 52 19.21 29.42 -0.75
C SER A 52 17.79 28.94 -0.51
N SER A 53 17.58 27.62 -0.51
CA SER A 53 16.49 27.03 0.24
C SER A 53 16.75 27.34 1.72
N GLU A 54 15.86 28.09 2.35
CA GLU A 54 15.84 28.26 3.80
C GLU A 54 15.63 26.87 4.43
N GLU A 55 16.70 26.29 4.98
CA GLU A 55 16.61 25.18 5.90
C GLU A 55 15.81 25.64 7.12
N ALA A 56 14.62 25.09 7.30
CA ALA A 56 13.86 25.21 8.52
C ALA A 56 14.74 24.67 9.67
N LYS A 57 15.16 25.52 10.58
CA LYS A 57 15.90 25.12 11.79
C LYS A 57 14.96 24.28 12.65
N ALA A 58 15.27 22.99 12.81
CA ALA A 58 14.69 22.17 13.86
C ALA A 58 14.90 22.83 15.21
N GLU A 59 13.85 22.91 16.03
CA GLU A 59 13.97 23.30 17.42
C GLU A 59 14.83 22.28 18.17
N ASP A 60 15.67 22.80 19.03
CA ASP A 60 16.82 22.26 19.71
C ASP A 60 16.63 20.83 20.30
N GLY A 61 17.18 19.80 19.63
CA GLY A 61 17.59 18.57 20.30
C GLY A 61 16.58 17.41 20.42
N ALA A 62 15.34 17.51 19.94
CA ALA A 62 14.40 16.39 19.95
C ALA A 62 14.76 15.34 18.89
N SER A 63 14.81 14.07 19.28
CA SER A 63 15.04 12.91 18.39
C SER A 63 13.91 11.90 18.56
N TYR A 64 13.40 11.40 17.44
CA TYR A 64 12.27 10.49 17.39
C TYR A 64 12.65 9.14 16.79
N THR A 65 11.97 8.09 17.25
CA THR A 65 12.03 6.75 16.64
C THR A 65 10.62 6.32 16.28
N ILE A 66 10.36 6.04 15.02
CA ILE A 66 9.05 5.59 14.58
C ILE A 66 9.10 4.20 13.96
N GLY A 67 8.00 3.44 14.12
CA GLY A 67 7.78 2.19 13.39
C GLY A 67 6.85 2.44 12.20
N ILE A 68 7.27 2.10 10.99
CA ILE A 68 6.41 2.11 9.81
C ILE A 68 6.13 0.67 9.42
N GLY A 69 4.90 0.23 9.62
CA GLY A 69 4.40 -1.05 9.14
C GLY A 69 3.61 -0.86 7.86
N GLN A 70 3.99 -1.56 6.79
CA GLN A 70 3.27 -1.59 5.53
C GLN A 70 2.66 -2.98 5.32
N PHE A 71 1.37 -3.06 4.92
CA PHE A 71 0.71 -4.35 4.83
C PHE A 71 1.17 -5.20 3.64
N ALA A 72 1.25 -4.61 2.46
CA ALA A 72 1.64 -5.31 1.23
C ALA A 72 2.69 -4.51 0.43
N ALA A 73 3.36 -5.15 -0.51
CA ALA A 73 4.32 -4.53 -1.41
C ALA A 73 3.65 -4.22 -2.75
N HIS A 74 3.30 -2.98 -2.98
CA HIS A 74 2.86 -2.43 -4.27
C HIS A 74 3.00 -0.89 -4.28
N GLY A 75 3.04 -0.32 -5.49
CA GLY A 75 3.40 1.08 -5.72
C GLY A 75 2.61 2.10 -4.90
N SER A 76 1.29 1.92 -4.75
CA SER A 76 0.44 2.85 -4.00
C SER A 76 0.87 2.97 -2.53
N LEU A 77 1.12 1.84 -1.85
CA LEU A 77 1.56 1.86 -0.45
C LEU A 77 3.02 2.34 -0.31
N ASP A 78 3.87 2.08 -1.30
CA ASP A 78 5.23 2.65 -1.34
C ASP A 78 5.18 4.16 -1.48
N ASN A 79 4.27 4.70 -2.31
CA ASN A 79 4.01 6.13 -2.45
C ASN A 79 3.45 6.74 -1.16
N CYS A 80 2.55 6.06 -0.45
CA CYS A 80 2.10 6.51 0.87
C CYS A 80 3.26 6.66 1.85
N ARG A 81 4.17 5.66 1.89
CA ARG A 81 5.35 5.71 2.76
C ARG A 81 6.29 6.86 2.38
N GLU A 82 6.55 7.03 1.09
CA GLU A 82 7.38 8.12 0.60
C GLU A 82 6.77 9.48 0.96
N GLY A 83 5.49 9.68 0.67
CA GLY A 83 4.75 10.88 1.02
C GLY A 83 4.76 11.13 2.53
N PHE A 84 4.57 10.10 3.35
CA PHE A 84 4.61 10.21 4.81
C PHE A 84 5.95 10.76 5.32
N LEU A 85 7.06 10.24 4.81
CA LEU A 85 8.39 10.73 5.15
C LEU A 85 8.63 12.16 4.63
N GLN A 86 8.11 12.50 3.43
CA GLN A 86 8.15 13.87 2.91
C GLN A 86 7.37 14.83 3.81
N GLY A 87 6.15 14.44 4.25
CA GLY A 87 5.33 15.25 5.15
C GLY A 87 5.99 15.48 6.51
N LEU A 88 6.65 14.48 7.08
CA LEU A 88 7.47 14.63 8.28
C LEU A 88 8.65 15.59 8.06
N ALA A 89 9.32 15.48 6.91
CA ALA A 89 10.47 16.34 6.57
C ALA A 89 10.06 17.79 6.35
N GLU A 90 8.90 18.07 5.73
CA GLU A 90 8.33 19.42 5.61
C GLU A 90 8.09 20.07 6.97
N GLU A 91 7.84 19.26 7.99
CA GLU A 91 7.66 19.67 9.38
C GLU A 91 8.96 19.68 10.21
N GLY A 92 10.11 19.49 9.58
CA GLY A 92 11.43 19.50 10.21
C GLY A 92 11.81 18.21 10.94
N ILE A 93 11.09 17.09 10.71
CA ILE A 93 11.41 15.77 11.24
C ILE A 93 12.00 14.93 10.10
N VAL A 94 13.34 14.82 10.07
CA VAL A 94 14.09 14.31 8.91
C VAL A 94 14.82 13.03 9.26
N GLU A 95 14.62 11.97 8.45
CA GLU A 95 15.32 10.70 8.61
C GLU A 95 16.84 10.88 8.51
N GLY A 96 17.56 10.25 9.44
CA GLY A 96 19.03 10.34 9.54
C GLY A 96 19.55 11.62 10.20
N GLN A 97 18.67 12.59 10.55
CA GLN A 97 19.02 13.78 11.34
C GLN A 97 18.44 13.67 12.75
N ASN A 98 17.13 13.80 12.88
CA ASN A 98 16.41 13.73 14.15
C ASN A 98 15.30 12.67 14.15
N LEU A 99 15.25 11.82 13.12
CA LEU A 99 14.30 10.72 12.97
C LEU A 99 15.03 9.41 12.67
N THR A 100 14.70 8.37 13.43
CA THR A 100 15.04 6.97 13.16
C THR A 100 13.79 6.24 12.71
N VAL A 101 13.84 5.61 11.54
CA VAL A 101 12.73 4.85 10.96
C VAL A 101 13.01 3.35 11.06
N LEU A 102 12.07 2.61 11.65
CA LEU A 102 12.03 1.15 11.63
C LEU A 102 10.94 0.74 10.64
N PHE A 103 11.34 0.27 9.45
CA PHE A 103 10.41 -0.12 8.40
C PHE A 103 10.33 -1.63 8.23
N GLU A 104 9.10 -2.16 8.19
CA GLU A 104 8.82 -3.57 7.94
C GLU A 104 7.56 -3.74 7.06
N ASN A 105 7.57 -4.78 6.21
CA ASN A 105 6.44 -5.11 5.33
C ASN A 105 5.85 -6.47 5.71
N ALA A 106 4.53 -6.54 5.87
CA ALA A 106 3.83 -7.73 6.31
C ALA A 106 3.54 -8.75 5.20
N GLN A 107 3.85 -8.44 3.94
CA GLN A 107 3.65 -9.33 2.79
C GLN A 107 2.21 -9.86 2.66
N ALA A 108 1.23 -9.00 2.96
CA ALA A 108 -0.21 -9.30 2.99
C ALA A 108 -0.60 -10.40 4.01
N ASP A 109 0.18 -10.56 5.08
CA ASP A 109 -0.09 -11.52 6.16
C ASP A 109 -0.39 -10.81 7.48
N GLY A 110 -1.60 -10.99 8.00
CA GLY A 110 -2.05 -10.36 9.25
C GLY A 110 -1.30 -10.85 10.50
N ALA A 111 -0.79 -12.07 10.50
CA ALA A 111 0.01 -12.60 11.61
C ALA A 111 1.40 -11.93 11.62
N ILE A 112 2.00 -11.75 10.45
CA ILE A 112 3.26 -11.01 10.28
C ILE A 112 3.04 -9.55 10.68
N ALA A 113 1.94 -8.91 10.25
CA ALA A 113 1.61 -7.54 10.64
C ALA A 113 1.59 -7.38 12.18
N SER A 114 0.92 -8.29 12.89
CA SER A 114 0.86 -8.26 14.35
C SER A 114 2.24 -8.48 15.01
N GLN A 115 3.10 -9.31 14.42
CA GLN A 115 4.47 -9.53 14.90
C GLN A 115 5.35 -8.28 14.69
N ILE A 116 5.24 -7.62 13.55
CA ILE A 116 5.93 -6.36 13.24
C ILE A 116 5.62 -5.31 14.30
N VAL A 117 4.34 -5.10 14.59
CA VAL A 117 3.93 -4.11 15.60
C VAL A 117 4.45 -4.48 16.99
N THR A 118 4.41 -5.76 17.35
CA THR A 118 4.99 -6.24 18.63
C THR A 118 6.49 -5.94 18.70
N ASN A 119 7.20 -6.06 17.59
CA ASN A 119 8.61 -5.70 17.49
C ASN A 119 8.84 -4.19 17.69
N PHE A 120 8.02 -3.33 17.06
CA PHE A 120 8.09 -1.88 17.26
C PHE A 120 7.89 -1.49 18.73
N VAL A 121 6.89 -2.09 19.40
CA VAL A 121 6.68 -1.88 20.85
C VAL A 121 7.91 -2.28 21.66
N SER A 122 8.55 -3.41 21.35
CA SER A 122 9.75 -3.87 22.04
C SER A 122 10.92 -2.91 21.88
N GLN A 123 10.99 -2.20 20.76
CA GLN A 123 11.99 -1.19 20.46
C GLN A 123 11.62 0.20 20.99
N LYS A 124 10.46 0.34 21.64
CA LYS A 124 9.97 1.58 22.26
C LYS A 124 9.89 2.76 21.29
N VAL A 125 9.27 2.52 20.15
CA VAL A 125 9.02 3.60 19.18
C VAL A 125 8.10 4.66 19.79
N ASP A 126 8.29 5.91 19.40
CA ASP A 126 7.49 7.05 19.84
C ASP A 126 6.13 7.12 19.15
N LEU A 127 6.02 6.52 17.93
CA LEU A 127 4.82 6.48 17.12
C LEU A 127 4.86 5.28 16.18
N ILE A 128 3.69 4.70 15.87
CA ILE A 128 3.55 3.67 14.84
C ILE A 128 2.75 4.25 13.67
N CYS A 129 3.32 4.21 12.47
CA CYS A 129 2.59 4.44 11.23
C CYS A 129 2.11 3.11 10.66
N GLY A 130 0.78 2.95 10.51
CA GLY A 130 0.16 1.78 9.88
C GLY A 130 -0.29 2.10 8.47
N ILE A 131 0.35 1.51 7.45
CA ILE A 131 0.00 1.71 6.03
C ILE A 131 -0.90 0.57 5.57
N ALA A 132 -2.10 0.91 5.13
CA ALA A 132 -3.25 0.08 4.78
C ALA A 132 -4.06 -0.43 5.99
N THR A 133 -5.35 -0.70 5.76
CA THR A 133 -6.34 -1.03 6.80
C THR A 133 -5.91 -2.19 7.70
N PRO A 134 -5.44 -3.37 7.19
CA PRO A 134 -5.07 -4.47 8.07
C PRO A 134 -3.85 -4.18 8.96
N MET A 135 -2.91 -3.37 8.45
CA MET A 135 -1.75 -2.93 9.24
C MET A 135 -2.18 -1.92 10.32
N ALA A 136 -3.02 -0.96 9.99
CA ALA A 136 -3.55 0.02 10.92
C ALA A 136 -4.33 -0.65 12.07
N GLN A 137 -5.17 -1.63 11.77
CA GLN A 137 -5.87 -2.44 12.77
C GLN A 137 -4.91 -3.20 13.69
N SER A 138 -3.87 -3.81 13.11
CA SER A 138 -2.81 -4.50 13.89
C SER A 138 -2.05 -3.52 14.76
N ALA A 139 -1.68 -2.34 14.22
CA ALA A 139 -0.97 -1.29 14.93
C ALA A 139 -1.77 -0.78 16.14
N TYR A 140 -3.04 -0.45 15.94
CA TYR A 140 -3.89 0.01 17.03
C TYR A 140 -4.19 -1.09 18.04
N GLY A 141 -4.45 -2.32 17.59
CA GLY A 141 -4.71 -3.46 18.48
C GLY A 141 -3.60 -3.74 19.48
N VAL A 142 -2.34 -3.45 19.12
CA VAL A 142 -1.16 -3.60 19.99
C VAL A 142 -0.77 -2.27 20.64
N GLY A 143 -0.76 -1.17 19.88
CA GLY A 143 -0.35 0.17 20.32
C GLY A 143 -1.13 0.66 21.52
N LYS A 144 -2.47 0.52 21.51
CA LYS A 144 -3.36 0.94 22.60
C LYS A 144 -3.08 0.29 23.97
N LYS A 145 -2.41 -0.85 23.99
CA LYS A 145 -2.04 -1.56 25.23
C LYS A 145 -0.70 -1.09 25.78
N ASN A 146 0.03 -0.29 25.02
CA ASN A 146 1.39 0.14 25.31
C ASN A 146 1.53 1.67 25.29
N ASP A 147 0.41 2.38 25.24
CA ASP A 147 0.33 3.86 25.21
C ASP A 147 1.16 4.50 24.06
N ILE A 148 1.25 3.80 22.91
CA ILE A 148 1.95 4.28 21.73
C ILE A 148 0.91 4.82 20.75
N PRO A 149 0.99 6.10 20.32
CA PRO A 149 0.09 6.68 19.33
C PRO A 149 0.26 6.00 17.97
N VAL A 150 -0.86 5.83 17.28
CA VAL A 150 -0.93 5.24 15.94
C VAL A 150 -1.45 6.28 14.96
N ILE A 151 -0.70 6.49 13.89
CA ILE A 151 -1.13 7.27 12.75
C ILE A 151 -1.22 6.34 11.54
N TYR A 152 -2.37 6.29 10.88
CA TYR A 152 -2.56 5.44 9.72
C TYR A 152 -2.68 6.23 8.42
N THR A 153 -2.36 5.58 7.30
CA THR A 153 -2.61 6.08 5.94
C THR A 153 -3.18 4.97 5.08
N ALA A 154 -3.90 5.32 4.01
CA ALA A 154 -4.55 4.36 3.12
C ALA A 154 -5.50 3.41 3.87
N VAL A 155 -6.37 3.97 4.69
CA VAL A 155 -7.47 3.26 5.37
C VAL A 155 -8.79 3.71 4.74
N THR A 156 -9.39 2.87 3.91
CA THR A 156 -10.54 3.24 3.09
C THR A 156 -11.76 3.63 3.93
N ASP A 157 -12.06 2.87 4.97
CA ASP A 157 -13.16 3.13 5.89
C ASP A 157 -12.71 2.96 7.35
N PRO A 158 -12.25 4.05 8.00
CA PRO A 158 -11.80 3.99 9.39
C PRO A 158 -12.88 3.58 10.37
N ILE A 159 -14.17 3.84 10.08
CA ILE A 159 -15.30 3.47 10.93
C ILE A 159 -15.51 1.95 10.86
N ALA A 160 -15.64 1.39 9.66
CA ALA A 160 -15.76 -0.05 9.46
C ALA A 160 -14.53 -0.82 9.96
N ALA A 161 -13.35 -0.19 9.92
CA ALA A 161 -12.11 -0.74 10.46
C ALA A 161 -12.01 -0.67 12.00
N GLU A 162 -12.97 -0.07 12.70
CA GLU A 162 -12.97 0.16 14.16
C GLU A 162 -11.79 1.05 14.63
N LEU A 163 -11.32 1.94 13.75
CA LEU A 163 -10.27 2.93 14.02
C LEU A 163 -10.84 4.32 14.31
N ALA A 164 -12.14 4.52 14.05
CA ALA A 164 -12.91 5.72 14.38
C ALA A 164 -14.29 5.32 14.91
N ASN A 165 -14.92 6.21 15.68
CA ASN A 165 -16.30 6.09 16.10
C ASN A 165 -17.26 6.37 14.91
N ALA A 166 -18.53 6.03 15.05
CA ALA A 166 -19.55 6.25 14.02
C ALA A 166 -19.75 7.73 13.64
N ASP A 167 -19.35 8.65 14.47
CA ASP A 167 -19.38 10.10 14.23
C ASP A 167 -18.06 10.66 13.68
N GLY A 168 -17.08 9.77 13.38
CA GLY A 168 -15.76 10.13 12.85
C GLY A 168 -14.72 10.49 13.90
N THR A 169 -15.10 10.57 15.18
CA THR A 169 -14.14 10.89 16.25
C THR A 169 -13.19 9.71 16.56
N PRO A 170 -11.99 9.97 17.10
CA PRO A 170 -11.04 8.92 17.44
C PRO A 170 -11.56 7.93 18.49
N VAL A 171 -11.22 6.64 18.37
CA VAL A 171 -11.53 5.60 19.38
C VAL A 171 -10.46 5.50 20.48
N GLY A 172 -9.41 6.30 20.45
CA GLY A 172 -8.29 6.32 21.36
C GLY A 172 -7.10 7.04 20.74
N GLU A 173 -5.85 6.68 21.12
CA GLU A 173 -4.64 7.26 20.53
C GLU A 173 -4.39 6.74 19.11
N VAL A 174 -5.36 6.98 18.22
CA VAL A 174 -5.32 6.57 16.81
C VAL A 174 -6.09 7.57 15.93
N THR A 175 -5.46 7.98 14.84
CA THR A 175 -6.04 8.80 13.76
C THR A 175 -5.22 8.61 12.48
N GLY A 176 -5.55 9.30 11.41
CA GLY A 176 -4.82 9.23 10.14
C GLY A 176 -5.62 9.72 8.95
N THR A 177 -5.32 9.18 7.78
CA THR A 177 -5.96 9.58 6.53
C THR A 177 -6.69 8.43 5.85
N SER A 178 -7.85 8.76 5.27
CA SER A 178 -8.68 7.84 4.50
C SER A 178 -8.47 8.04 3.00
N ASP A 179 -8.35 6.92 2.29
CA ASP A 179 -8.37 6.83 0.83
C ASP A 179 -9.74 6.35 0.32
N LYS A 180 -10.82 6.87 0.90
CA LYS A 180 -12.17 6.50 0.50
C LYS A 180 -12.37 6.62 -1.01
N LEU A 181 -12.87 5.55 -1.64
CA LEU A 181 -13.05 5.50 -3.07
C LEU A 181 -14.20 6.40 -3.54
N PRO A 182 -14.03 7.15 -4.64
CA PRO A 182 -15.09 7.94 -5.26
C PRO A 182 -15.99 7.05 -6.14
N VAL A 183 -16.76 6.17 -5.51
CA VAL A 183 -17.52 5.10 -6.19
C VAL A 183 -18.48 5.66 -7.25
N THR A 184 -19.18 6.74 -6.94
CA THR A 184 -20.12 7.38 -7.86
C THR A 184 -19.42 7.93 -9.11
N GLU A 185 -18.30 8.64 -8.94
CA GLU A 185 -17.48 9.19 -10.01
C GLU A 185 -16.86 8.07 -10.85
N GLN A 186 -16.41 7.01 -10.20
CA GLN A 186 -15.86 5.82 -10.88
C GLN A 186 -16.91 5.14 -11.75
N LEU A 187 -18.12 4.90 -11.24
CA LEU A 187 -19.22 4.30 -12.01
C LEU A 187 -19.67 5.18 -13.19
N LYS A 188 -19.72 6.50 -12.97
CA LYS A 188 -20.01 7.47 -14.03
C LYS A 188 -18.95 7.42 -15.11
N MET A 189 -17.67 7.47 -14.76
CA MET A 189 -16.54 7.35 -15.71
C MET A 189 -16.61 6.04 -16.51
N ILE A 190 -16.85 4.89 -15.84
CA ILE A 190 -16.99 3.60 -16.52
C ILE A 190 -18.14 3.65 -17.54
N ARG A 191 -19.29 4.24 -17.18
CA ARG A 191 -20.44 4.38 -18.08
C ARG A 191 -20.12 5.26 -19.30
N GLU A 192 -19.38 6.34 -19.11
CA GLU A 192 -18.98 7.24 -20.19
C GLU A 192 -17.98 6.58 -21.17
N ILE A 193 -17.01 5.82 -20.64
CA ILE A 193 -15.99 5.14 -21.46
C ILE A 193 -16.56 3.88 -22.13
N PHE A 194 -17.42 3.14 -21.44
CA PHE A 194 -17.92 1.85 -21.89
C PHE A 194 -19.46 1.79 -21.80
N PRO A 195 -20.17 2.51 -22.69
CA PRO A 195 -21.60 2.76 -22.58
C PRO A 195 -22.48 1.51 -22.71
N ASP A 196 -21.99 0.44 -23.35
CA ASP A 196 -22.74 -0.81 -23.57
C ASP A 196 -22.55 -1.85 -22.44
N ALA A 197 -21.63 -1.61 -21.50
CA ALA A 197 -21.36 -2.53 -20.38
C ALA A 197 -22.59 -2.64 -19.47
N LYS A 198 -22.85 -3.85 -18.99
CA LYS A 198 -23.95 -4.16 -18.06
C LYS A 198 -23.45 -4.74 -16.75
N THR A 199 -22.33 -5.46 -16.81
CA THR A 199 -21.79 -6.18 -15.67
C THR A 199 -20.37 -5.70 -15.35
N ILE A 200 -20.15 -5.34 -14.10
CA ILE A 200 -18.82 -4.98 -13.57
C ILE A 200 -18.36 -6.06 -12.62
N GLY A 201 -17.20 -6.62 -12.88
CA GLY A 201 -16.53 -7.58 -11.99
C GLY A 201 -15.74 -6.89 -10.88
N ILE A 202 -15.86 -7.39 -9.66
CA ILE A 202 -15.01 -6.98 -8.54
C ILE A 202 -14.43 -8.23 -7.89
N MET A 203 -13.09 -8.29 -7.83
CA MET A 203 -12.36 -9.29 -7.02
C MET A 203 -11.96 -8.64 -5.69
N TYR A 204 -12.08 -9.39 -4.60
CA TYR A 204 -11.76 -8.86 -3.28
C TYR A 204 -11.28 -9.94 -2.32
N THR A 205 -10.53 -9.54 -1.31
CA THR A 205 -10.06 -10.39 -0.23
C THR A 205 -11.08 -10.41 0.90
N THR A 206 -11.59 -11.60 1.24
CA THR A 206 -12.70 -11.74 2.20
C THR A 206 -12.35 -11.34 3.64
N SER A 207 -11.08 -11.19 3.97
CA SER A 207 -10.58 -10.73 5.27
C SER A 207 -10.22 -9.24 5.32
N GLU A 208 -10.29 -8.52 4.18
CA GLU A 208 -10.02 -7.09 4.13
C GLU A 208 -11.31 -6.29 4.29
N VAL A 209 -11.48 -5.64 5.44
CA VAL A 209 -12.70 -4.90 5.77
C VAL A 209 -12.91 -3.67 4.87
N ASN A 210 -11.83 -3.03 4.41
CA ASN A 210 -11.85 -1.98 3.40
C ASN A 210 -12.54 -2.43 2.11
N SER A 211 -12.26 -3.63 1.65
CA SER A 211 -12.86 -4.20 0.44
C SER A 211 -14.33 -4.53 0.64
N LEU A 212 -14.70 -5.07 1.81
CA LEU A 212 -16.10 -5.36 2.14
C LEU A 212 -16.95 -4.09 2.18
N SER A 213 -16.45 -3.01 2.79
CA SER A 213 -17.12 -1.72 2.84
C SER A 213 -17.31 -1.13 1.43
N ALA A 214 -16.24 -1.11 0.62
CA ALA A 214 -16.28 -0.57 -0.74
C ALA A 214 -17.25 -1.35 -1.65
N ILE A 215 -17.31 -2.69 -1.57
CA ILE A 215 -18.22 -3.50 -2.38
C ILE A 215 -19.69 -3.17 -2.08
N GLU A 216 -20.06 -2.96 -0.83
CA GLU A 216 -21.43 -2.60 -0.48
C GLU A 216 -21.79 -1.23 -1.10
N GLU A 217 -20.88 -0.25 -1.09
CA GLU A 217 -21.09 1.04 -1.76
C GLU A 217 -21.26 0.86 -3.29
N TYR A 218 -20.44 0.00 -3.94
CA TYR A 218 -20.61 -0.32 -5.36
C TYR A 218 -21.95 -0.98 -5.66
N LYS A 219 -22.38 -1.95 -4.85
CA LYS A 219 -23.68 -2.63 -5.02
C LYS A 219 -24.87 -1.68 -4.86
N GLU A 220 -24.75 -0.72 -3.94
CA GLU A 220 -25.81 0.27 -3.72
C GLU A 220 -25.88 1.27 -4.88
N ALA A 221 -24.74 1.76 -5.37
CA ALA A 221 -24.70 2.81 -6.39
C ALA A 221 -24.83 2.27 -7.84
N ALA A 222 -24.33 1.07 -8.15
CA ALA A 222 -24.24 0.56 -9.52
C ALA A 222 -25.57 0.51 -10.28
N PRO A 223 -26.74 0.17 -9.68
CA PRO A 223 -28.02 0.16 -10.38
C PRO A 223 -28.43 1.52 -10.95
N GLU A 224 -28.06 2.63 -10.32
CA GLU A 224 -28.35 3.99 -10.81
C GLU A 224 -27.65 4.28 -12.14
N TYR A 225 -26.50 3.63 -12.36
CA TYR A 225 -25.71 3.71 -13.61
C TYR A 225 -26.02 2.55 -14.57
N GLY A 226 -27.01 1.69 -14.25
CA GLY A 226 -27.41 0.56 -15.10
C GLY A 226 -26.42 -0.60 -15.09
N PHE A 227 -25.65 -0.77 -14.01
CA PHE A 227 -24.72 -1.88 -13.83
C PHE A 227 -25.22 -2.91 -12.82
N GLU A 228 -24.79 -4.15 -13.04
CA GLU A 228 -24.85 -5.25 -12.08
C GLU A 228 -23.43 -5.58 -11.62
N ILE A 229 -23.22 -5.70 -10.31
CA ILE A 229 -21.93 -6.07 -9.73
C ILE A 229 -21.85 -7.60 -9.61
N VAL A 230 -20.79 -8.16 -10.17
CA VAL A 230 -20.42 -9.58 -10.04
C VAL A 230 -19.18 -9.69 -9.20
N GLU A 231 -19.31 -10.15 -7.97
CA GLU A 231 -18.20 -10.23 -7.02
C GLU A 231 -17.57 -11.61 -6.96
N THR A 232 -16.27 -11.66 -6.68
CA THR A 232 -15.52 -12.89 -6.45
C THR A 232 -14.55 -12.72 -5.28
N GLY A 233 -14.84 -13.39 -4.16
CA GLY A 233 -13.98 -13.40 -2.98
C GLY A 233 -12.78 -14.33 -3.11
N ILE A 234 -11.63 -13.89 -2.65
CA ILE A 234 -10.39 -14.67 -2.50
C ILE A 234 -9.92 -14.65 -1.04
N SER A 235 -9.01 -15.55 -0.70
CA SER A 235 -8.38 -15.55 0.64
C SER A 235 -6.89 -15.23 0.58
N THR A 236 -6.23 -15.55 -0.54
CA THR A 236 -4.80 -15.37 -0.72
C THR A 236 -4.48 -15.04 -2.19
N THR A 237 -3.27 -14.58 -2.45
CA THR A 237 -2.76 -14.34 -3.82
C THR A 237 -2.76 -15.61 -4.68
N ALA A 238 -2.67 -16.82 -4.07
CA ALA A 238 -2.70 -18.08 -4.78
C ALA A 238 -4.08 -18.38 -5.42
N ASP A 239 -5.16 -17.77 -4.92
CA ASP A 239 -6.51 -17.96 -5.45
C ASP A 239 -6.75 -17.12 -6.72
N VAL A 240 -5.99 -16.02 -6.89
CA VAL A 240 -6.21 -15.00 -7.94
C VAL A 240 -6.28 -15.58 -9.35
N PRO A 241 -5.39 -16.50 -9.79
CA PRO A 241 -5.43 -16.99 -11.18
C PRO A 241 -6.75 -17.69 -11.52
N LEU A 242 -7.29 -18.49 -10.62
CA LEU A 242 -8.54 -19.24 -10.83
C LEU A 242 -9.77 -18.32 -10.68
N ALA A 243 -9.73 -17.41 -9.69
CA ALA A 243 -10.77 -16.43 -9.45
C ALA A 243 -10.92 -15.48 -10.66
N ALA A 244 -9.80 -15.03 -11.24
CA ALA A 244 -9.79 -14.19 -12.42
C ALA A 244 -10.40 -14.89 -13.64
N ASP A 245 -10.06 -16.15 -13.92
CA ASP A 245 -10.66 -16.92 -15.01
C ASP A 245 -12.19 -17.03 -14.84
N SER A 246 -12.64 -17.29 -13.61
CA SER A 246 -14.08 -17.40 -13.32
C SER A 246 -14.80 -16.06 -13.44
N LEU A 247 -14.21 -14.97 -12.96
CA LEU A 247 -14.81 -13.62 -12.97
C LEU A 247 -14.89 -13.09 -14.40
N LEU A 248 -13.77 -13.10 -15.13
CA LEU A 248 -13.66 -12.58 -16.49
C LEU A 248 -14.59 -13.27 -17.50
N SER A 249 -15.02 -14.51 -17.23
CA SER A 249 -15.99 -15.20 -18.07
C SER A 249 -17.43 -14.71 -17.93
N LYS A 250 -17.72 -13.78 -17.02
CA LYS A 250 -19.10 -13.37 -16.63
C LYS A 250 -19.35 -11.89 -16.74
N VAL A 251 -18.32 -11.10 -17.01
CA VAL A 251 -18.40 -9.63 -16.89
C VAL A 251 -17.94 -8.91 -18.14
N ASP A 252 -18.45 -7.71 -18.35
CA ASP A 252 -18.10 -6.84 -19.48
C ASP A 252 -16.80 -6.06 -19.19
N CYS A 253 -16.58 -5.70 -17.94
CA CYS A 253 -15.35 -5.06 -17.46
C CYS A 253 -15.11 -5.40 -15.99
N VAL A 254 -13.93 -5.06 -15.49
CA VAL A 254 -13.54 -5.19 -14.09
C VAL A 254 -13.23 -3.83 -13.51
N THR A 255 -13.63 -3.54 -12.28
CA THR A 255 -13.09 -2.44 -11.49
C THR A 255 -12.39 -2.97 -10.26
N ASN A 256 -11.18 -2.46 -10.01
CA ASN A 256 -10.44 -2.81 -8.81
C ASN A 256 -10.84 -1.92 -7.64
N LEU A 257 -10.66 -2.45 -6.45
CA LEU A 257 -10.69 -1.72 -5.20
C LEU A 257 -9.25 -1.41 -4.74
N THR A 258 -9.12 -0.77 -3.60
CA THR A 258 -7.87 -0.66 -2.84
C THR A 258 -7.61 -1.92 -1.99
N ASP A 259 -7.88 -3.10 -2.59
CA ASP A 259 -7.64 -4.41 -1.97
C ASP A 259 -6.16 -4.78 -2.10
N ASN A 260 -5.47 -4.91 -0.98
CA ASN A 260 -4.02 -5.06 -0.97
C ASN A 260 -3.54 -6.36 -1.63
N THR A 261 -4.28 -7.45 -1.45
CA THR A 261 -3.95 -8.78 -2.00
C THR A 261 -4.20 -8.82 -3.51
N VAL A 262 -5.32 -8.22 -3.95
CA VAL A 262 -5.68 -8.11 -5.38
C VAL A 262 -4.69 -7.21 -6.10
N VAL A 263 -4.39 -6.02 -5.55
CA VAL A 263 -3.43 -5.07 -6.15
C VAL A 263 -2.03 -5.68 -6.26
N ALA A 264 -1.55 -6.38 -5.23
CA ALA A 264 -0.27 -7.09 -5.29
C ALA A 264 -0.23 -8.19 -6.39
N SER A 265 -1.41 -8.64 -6.84
CA SER A 265 -1.55 -9.66 -7.89
C SER A 265 -2.07 -9.11 -9.22
N LEU A 266 -2.22 -7.79 -9.34
CA LEU A 266 -2.86 -7.14 -10.49
C LEU A 266 -2.23 -7.50 -11.85
N PRO A 267 -0.91 -7.67 -12.00
CA PRO A 267 -0.33 -8.12 -13.27
C PRO A 267 -0.90 -9.45 -13.80
N VAL A 268 -1.27 -10.38 -12.91
CA VAL A 268 -1.89 -11.66 -13.29
C VAL A 268 -3.31 -11.45 -13.82
N ILE A 269 -4.05 -10.55 -13.22
CA ILE A 269 -5.43 -10.21 -13.64
C ILE A 269 -5.38 -9.51 -15.00
N LEU A 270 -4.49 -8.53 -15.16
CA LEU A 270 -4.31 -7.77 -16.41
C LEU A 270 -3.89 -8.68 -17.57
N ASP A 271 -2.94 -9.62 -17.37
CA ASP A 271 -2.54 -10.58 -18.41
C ASP A 271 -3.72 -11.43 -18.91
N LYS A 272 -4.60 -11.86 -18.01
CA LYS A 272 -5.80 -12.64 -18.37
C LYS A 272 -6.88 -11.79 -19.03
N ALA A 273 -7.15 -10.60 -18.48
CA ALA A 273 -8.14 -9.67 -19.02
C ALA A 273 -7.77 -9.19 -20.44
N ASN A 274 -6.51 -8.85 -20.66
CA ASN A 274 -5.98 -8.44 -21.98
C ASN A 274 -6.15 -9.53 -23.04
N LYS A 275 -5.96 -10.81 -22.70
CA LYS A 275 -6.19 -11.94 -23.62
C LYS A 275 -7.65 -12.08 -24.06
N LEU A 276 -8.58 -11.58 -23.24
CA LEU A 276 -10.02 -11.62 -23.49
C LEU A 276 -10.57 -10.28 -24.00
N ASN A 277 -9.72 -9.23 -24.12
CA ASN A 277 -10.09 -7.85 -24.43
C ASN A 277 -11.14 -7.30 -23.44
N ILE A 278 -11.00 -7.63 -22.17
CA ILE A 278 -11.87 -7.13 -21.09
C ILE A 278 -11.17 -5.94 -20.43
N PRO A 279 -11.77 -4.73 -20.42
CA PRO A 279 -11.20 -3.58 -19.75
C PRO A 279 -11.11 -3.80 -18.23
N VAL A 280 -9.99 -3.41 -17.64
CA VAL A 280 -9.81 -3.35 -16.20
C VAL A 280 -9.64 -1.89 -15.80
N PHE A 281 -10.52 -1.38 -14.97
CA PHE A 281 -10.43 -0.06 -14.37
C PHE A 281 -9.72 -0.14 -13.03
N GLY A 282 -8.81 0.79 -12.78
CA GLY A 282 -8.11 0.91 -11.51
C GLY A 282 -8.92 1.74 -10.50
N SER A 283 -8.42 1.82 -9.29
CA SER A 283 -8.93 2.69 -8.22
C SER A 283 -7.97 3.83 -7.88
N GLU A 284 -6.76 3.83 -8.47
CA GLU A 284 -5.73 4.83 -8.22
C GLU A 284 -4.66 4.84 -9.35
N ILE A 285 -3.71 5.78 -9.25
CA ILE A 285 -2.76 6.14 -10.32
C ILE A 285 -1.85 4.97 -10.70
N GLU A 286 -1.25 4.28 -9.72
CA GLU A 286 -0.26 3.23 -9.98
C GLU A 286 -0.87 2.05 -10.73
N GLN A 287 -2.14 1.72 -10.45
CA GLN A 287 -2.86 0.69 -11.20
C GLN A 287 -3.06 1.08 -12.67
N VAL A 288 -3.28 2.37 -12.95
CA VAL A 288 -3.41 2.87 -14.34
C VAL A 288 -2.05 2.82 -15.05
N LYS A 289 -0.96 3.17 -14.37
CA LYS A 289 0.41 3.09 -14.93
C LYS A 289 0.78 1.67 -15.35
N ILE A 290 0.43 0.66 -14.54
CA ILE A 290 0.80 -0.73 -14.81
C ILE A 290 -0.18 -1.47 -15.72
N GLY A 291 -1.23 -0.81 -16.23
CA GLY A 291 -2.07 -1.35 -17.29
C GLY A 291 -3.57 -1.40 -17.07
N CYS A 292 -4.11 -0.79 -16.00
CA CYS A 292 -5.53 -0.49 -15.96
C CYS A 292 -5.88 0.60 -16.98
N LEU A 293 -7.11 0.55 -17.52
CA LEU A 293 -7.56 1.47 -18.56
C LEU A 293 -7.66 2.90 -18.04
N ALA A 294 -8.33 3.09 -16.91
CA ALA A 294 -8.54 4.39 -16.29
C ALA A 294 -8.94 4.24 -14.82
N ALA A 295 -8.88 5.33 -14.07
CA ALA A 295 -9.37 5.44 -12.70
C ALA A 295 -9.85 6.87 -12.40
N MET A 296 -10.87 6.99 -11.56
CA MET A 296 -11.06 8.17 -10.72
C MET A 296 -10.24 7.93 -9.47
N GLY A 297 -9.03 8.48 -9.43
CA GLY A 297 -7.99 8.09 -8.48
C GLY A 297 -7.54 9.22 -7.57
N LEU A 298 -6.85 8.83 -6.50
CA LEU A 298 -6.20 9.70 -5.53
C LEU A 298 -4.68 9.66 -5.73
N ASP A 299 -4.00 10.74 -5.33
CA ASP A 299 -2.54 10.77 -5.28
C ASP A 299 -2.05 10.26 -3.91
N TYR A 300 -1.38 9.11 -3.91
CA TYR A 300 -0.92 8.46 -2.68
C TYR A 300 0.34 9.09 -2.09
N ILE A 301 1.10 9.88 -2.86
CA ILE A 301 2.16 10.73 -2.31
C ILE A 301 1.52 11.86 -1.47
N ASP A 302 0.51 12.52 -2.02
CA ASP A 302 -0.17 13.61 -1.31
C ASP A 302 -0.92 13.10 -0.06
N LEU A 303 -1.56 11.92 -0.15
CA LEU A 303 -2.16 11.24 1.01
C LEU A 303 -1.11 10.99 2.11
N GLY A 304 0.04 10.44 1.73
CA GLY A 304 1.13 10.20 2.66
C GLY A 304 1.66 11.49 3.29
N LYS A 305 1.85 12.58 2.52
CA LYS A 305 2.29 13.88 3.04
C LYS A 305 1.34 14.44 4.09
N GLN A 306 0.04 14.37 3.82
CA GLN A 306 -0.98 14.80 4.78
C GLN A 306 -0.85 14.00 6.09
N THR A 307 -0.72 12.67 5.98
CA THR A 307 -0.50 11.79 7.14
C THR A 307 0.79 12.14 7.90
N GLY A 308 1.88 12.44 7.16
CA GLY A 308 3.16 12.83 7.75
C GLY A 308 3.06 14.10 8.59
N LYS A 309 2.29 15.09 8.13
CA LYS A 309 2.03 16.33 8.90
C LYS A 309 1.22 16.07 10.17
N MET A 310 0.22 15.18 10.10
CA MET A 310 -0.53 14.74 11.29
C MET A 310 0.41 14.06 12.30
N ALA A 311 1.26 13.15 11.83
CA ALA A 311 2.25 12.46 12.65
C ALA A 311 3.24 13.43 13.30
N ALA A 312 3.69 14.44 12.56
CA ALA A 312 4.60 15.47 13.08
C ALA A 312 3.97 16.25 14.24
N ALA A 313 2.70 16.64 14.12
CA ALA A 313 1.98 17.34 15.18
C ALA A 313 1.90 16.48 16.47
N VAL A 314 1.70 15.16 16.33
CA VAL A 314 1.68 14.24 17.47
C VAL A 314 3.07 14.08 18.07
N LEU A 315 4.11 13.87 17.26
CA LEU A 315 5.50 13.71 17.72
C LEU A 315 6.02 14.96 18.44
N LYS A 316 5.65 16.16 17.98
CA LYS A 316 6.00 17.44 18.62
C LYS A 316 5.17 17.72 19.89
N GLY A 317 4.14 16.92 20.17
CA GLY A 317 3.22 17.13 21.29
C GLY A 317 2.28 18.33 21.10
N GLU A 318 2.12 18.81 19.88
CA GLU A 318 1.20 19.89 19.51
C GLU A 318 -0.26 19.43 19.56
N ASN A 319 -0.49 18.16 19.19
CA ASN A 319 -1.78 17.47 19.24
C ASN A 319 -1.62 16.05 19.77
N LYS A 320 -2.75 15.44 20.18
CA LYS A 320 -2.81 14.00 20.48
C LYS A 320 -3.61 13.29 19.40
N ALA A 321 -3.22 12.08 19.08
CA ALA A 321 -3.97 11.28 18.12
C ALA A 321 -5.44 11.08 18.53
N SER A 322 -5.72 11.01 19.85
CA SER A 322 -7.06 10.91 20.41
C SER A 322 -7.91 12.20 20.34
N GLU A 323 -7.34 13.30 19.89
CA GLU A 323 -7.99 14.60 19.78
C GLU A 323 -8.10 15.08 18.31
N MET A 324 -7.66 14.24 17.35
CA MET A 324 -7.65 14.53 15.91
C MET A 324 -8.60 13.59 15.19
N ASP A 325 -9.63 14.11 14.54
CA ASP A 325 -10.46 13.33 13.62
C ASP A 325 -9.62 12.86 12.44
N PHE A 326 -9.99 11.75 11.82
CA PHE A 326 -9.32 11.33 10.60
C PHE A 326 -9.65 12.30 9.45
N GLU A 327 -8.72 12.41 8.52
CA GLU A 327 -8.88 13.28 7.35
C GLU A 327 -9.11 12.43 6.08
N VAL A 328 -9.84 13.00 5.13
CA VAL A 328 -10.13 12.38 3.82
C VAL A 328 -9.52 13.26 2.75
N ILE A 329 -8.89 12.66 1.72
CA ILE A 329 -8.55 13.40 0.51
C ILE A 329 -9.83 13.55 -0.33
N GLU A 330 -10.23 14.81 -0.59
CA GLU A 330 -11.47 15.13 -1.30
C GLU A 330 -11.33 15.15 -2.83
N GLU A 331 -10.12 15.26 -3.38
CA GLU A 331 -9.89 15.46 -4.81
C GLU A 331 -9.55 14.15 -5.53
N ALA A 332 -10.58 13.43 -5.98
CA ALA A 332 -10.42 12.41 -7.00
C ALA A 332 -10.29 13.06 -8.39
N ALA A 333 -9.36 12.58 -9.19
CA ALA A 333 -9.13 13.05 -10.55
C ALA A 333 -9.15 11.91 -11.55
N PHE A 334 -9.44 12.23 -12.82
CA PHE A 334 -9.37 11.25 -13.90
C PHE A 334 -7.91 11.01 -14.30
N TYR A 335 -7.54 9.74 -14.31
CA TYR A 335 -6.29 9.21 -14.88
C TYR A 335 -6.63 8.18 -15.93
N GLY A 336 -6.02 8.26 -17.10
CA GLY A 336 -6.25 7.33 -18.21
C GLY A 336 -4.94 6.78 -18.78
N ASN A 337 -4.98 5.56 -19.33
CA ASN A 337 -3.85 5.00 -20.07
C ASN A 337 -4.22 4.87 -21.55
N GLU A 338 -3.70 5.78 -22.36
CA GLU A 338 -3.97 5.82 -23.82
C GLU A 338 -3.43 4.57 -24.53
N LYS A 339 -2.33 3.98 -24.03
CA LYS A 339 -1.77 2.75 -24.59
C LYS A 339 -2.68 1.56 -24.35
N VAL A 340 -3.29 1.46 -23.18
CA VAL A 340 -4.29 0.43 -22.87
C VAL A 340 -5.56 0.66 -23.72
N ALA A 341 -6.01 1.91 -23.83
CA ALA A 341 -7.17 2.28 -24.66
C ALA A 341 -6.93 1.90 -26.13
N GLU A 342 -5.76 2.21 -26.70
CA GLU A 342 -5.36 1.80 -28.06
C GLU A 342 -5.43 0.27 -28.22
N ASN A 343 -4.85 -0.48 -27.28
CA ASN A 343 -4.81 -1.95 -27.32
C ASN A 343 -6.23 -2.57 -27.30
N LEU A 344 -7.16 -1.95 -26.58
CA LEU A 344 -8.56 -2.40 -26.47
C LEU A 344 -9.48 -1.83 -27.56
N GLY A 345 -8.98 -0.90 -28.40
CA GLY A 345 -9.80 -0.20 -29.38
C GLY A 345 -10.82 0.77 -28.80
N ILE A 346 -10.56 1.27 -27.59
CA ILE A 346 -11.40 2.21 -26.85
C ILE A 346 -10.86 3.63 -27.07
N THR A 347 -11.78 4.59 -27.19
CA THR A 347 -11.44 6.03 -27.25
C THR A 347 -12.05 6.72 -26.05
N PHE A 348 -11.24 7.45 -25.30
CA PHE A 348 -11.74 8.24 -24.18
C PHE A 348 -12.61 9.41 -24.65
N PRO A 349 -13.74 9.71 -23.97
CA PRO A 349 -14.52 10.92 -24.20
C PRO A 349 -13.70 12.20 -24.05
N GLU A 350 -13.96 13.21 -24.92
CA GLU A 350 -13.21 14.47 -24.89
C GLU A 350 -13.30 15.19 -23.53
N ASP A 351 -14.45 15.15 -22.88
CA ASP A 351 -14.66 15.79 -21.58
C ASP A 351 -13.78 15.15 -20.50
N LEU A 352 -13.59 13.83 -20.52
CA LEU A 352 -12.69 13.12 -19.57
C LEU A 352 -11.22 13.46 -19.88
N THR A 353 -10.82 13.45 -21.15
CA THR A 353 -9.42 13.77 -21.49
C THR A 353 -9.08 15.24 -21.21
N ALA A 354 -10.04 16.16 -21.39
CA ALA A 354 -9.84 17.58 -21.09
C ALA A 354 -9.72 17.88 -19.60
N SER A 355 -10.34 17.05 -18.76
CA SER A 355 -10.28 17.15 -17.27
C SER A 355 -9.25 16.22 -16.63
N ALA A 356 -8.53 15.43 -17.44
CA ALA A 356 -7.56 14.47 -16.93
C ALA A 356 -6.44 15.17 -16.17
N LYS A 357 -6.12 14.65 -14.99
CA LYS A 357 -4.92 15.07 -14.27
C LYS A 357 -3.68 14.54 -14.95
N GLU A 358 -3.75 13.31 -15.49
CA GLU A 358 -2.67 12.71 -16.28
C GLU A 358 -3.22 11.65 -17.25
N LEU A 359 -2.59 11.59 -18.45
CA LEU A 359 -2.82 10.55 -19.45
C LEU A 359 -1.48 9.84 -19.73
N PHE A 360 -1.42 8.56 -19.40
CA PHE A 360 -0.24 7.73 -19.64
C PHE A 360 -0.23 7.20 -21.07
N THR A 361 0.90 7.27 -21.74
CA THR A 361 1.10 6.81 -23.12
C THR A 361 1.83 5.48 -23.22
N GLU A 362 2.23 4.92 -22.08
CA GLU A 362 2.92 3.64 -21.97
C GLU A 362 2.44 2.86 -20.77
N ILE A 363 2.74 1.56 -20.72
CA ILE A 363 2.49 0.68 -19.59
C ILE A 363 3.83 0.44 -18.92
N THR A 364 3.94 0.79 -17.63
CA THR A 364 5.15 0.56 -16.84
C THR A 364 5.16 -0.87 -16.30
N GLU A 365 6.36 -1.50 -16.21
CA GLU A 365 6.53 -2.85 -15.65
C GLU A 365 6.70 -2.82 -14.13
#